data_a51b53ffad913e313275a4fdc87d249b
#
_entry.id   a51b53ffad913e313275a4fdc87d249b
#
_cell.length_a   1.000
_cell.length_b   1.000
_cell.length_c   1.000
_cell.angle_alpha   90.00
_cell.angle_beta   90.00
_cell.angle_gamma   90.00
#
_symmetry.space_group_name_H-M   'P 1'
#
loop_
_entity.id
_entity.type
_entity.pdbx_description
1 polymer ?
#
loop_
_entity_poly.entity_id
_entity_poly.type
_entity_poly.pdbx_seq_one_letter_code
_entity_poly.pdbx_strand_id
1 'polypeptide(L)'
;MKNLVYFLVCILIISCKNEVKKTDALGVVEFQVTGNNEAQASFEKGLLLLHSFEYDDAREAFLEAQKKDPNMAMAYWGEAMTYNHTIWGEQDYDAGFLAVEKISHFQDSDLYSPVEQGLIGAVIVLYTPKTAKLERDVAYKNYMKSLYKTYPENQEIAAFYAISLLGSVPEGRDDAIYGQGAEIAKKVLEKNPNHPGALHYLIHSYDDPYHAALAIDAANSYSKVAPDASHALHMPSHIYVALGMWDEVINSNIDSYQASLNRMKRKELDNNARGYHAYHWLEYGYLQIGEFEKAKQMVLDMESYAKETPSDRTNMYLAFLKGTYLVESNQWDSSIADMDIDVSNLHLTAQAQYYFIEGYEAFVEKNAEKIETLIEILSAEIDKESLLVENISDGFTVCSSLSRSAPTQSNIDQSLIMLNQLKALNGWLENDVLNTENLLKETILQEQNLSYSYGPPVIQKPTSELYADWLITQKRYSEAIYQYTATLERATNRRLALEGIEKATKLSVQGKMEI
;
A
#
# COMPACT_ATOMS: atom_id res chain seq x y z
N MET A 1 -4.36 -71.67 -52.81
CA MET A 1 -4.28 -70.18 -52.68
C MET A 1 -4.93 -69.79 -51.37
N LYS A 2 -4.08 -69.49 -50.33
CA LYS A 2 -4.54 -69.24 -48.98
C LYS A 2 -4.54 -67.72 -48.78
N ASN A 3 -5.72 -67.15 -48.59
CA ASN A 3 -5.85 -65.74 -48.22
C ASN A 3 -5.60 -65.55 -46.72
N LEU A 4 -4.51 -64.86 -46.41
CA LEU A 4 -4.16 -64.46 -45.04
C LEU A 4 -4.81 -63.06 -44.76
N VAL A 5 -5.82 -63.02 -43.89
CA VAL A 5 -6.43 -61.79 -43.39
C VAL A 5 -5.65 -61.35 -42.18
N TYR A 6 -4.96 -60.17 -42.29
CA TYR A 6 -4.32 -59.52 -41.16
C TYR A 6 -5.36 -58.68 -40.39
N PHE A 7 -5.61 -59.05 -39.15
CA PHE A 7 -6.40 -58.30 -38.20
C PHE A 7 -5.50 -57.29 -37.49
N LEU A 8 -5.64 -56.02 -37.87
CA LEU A 8 -4.90 -54.91 -37.23
C LEU A 8 -5.64 -54.49 -35.95
N VAL A 9 -5.12 -54.88 -34.78
CA VAL A 9 -5.63 -54.44 -33.48
C VAL A 9 -5.03 -53.09 -33.16
N CYS A 10 -5.79 -52.01 -33.33
CA CYS A 10 -5.45 -50.68 -32.83
C CYS A 10 -5.64 -50.65 -31.31
N ILE A 11 -4.56 -50.71 -30.55
CA ILE A 11 -4.57 -50.42 -29.12
C ILE A 11 -4.63 -48.89 -28.95
N LEU A 12 -5.80 -48.36 -28.62
CA LEU A 12 -5.97 -47.00 -28.16
C LEU A 12 -5.39 -46.89 -26.74
N ILE A 13 -4.17 -46.37 -26.63
CA ILE A 13 -3.58 -45.98 -25.36
C ILE A 13 -4.31 -44.67 -24.94
N ILE A 14 -5.32 -44.79 -24.08
CA ILE A 14 -5.90 -43.67 -23.37
C ILE A 14 -4.85 -43.23 -22.35
N SER A 15 -4.00 -42.27 -22.73
CA SER A 15 -3.14 -41.57 -21.80
C SER A 15 -4.03 -40.65 -20.95
N CYS A 16 -4.44 -41.13 -19.77
CA CYS A 16 -4.88 -40.22 -18.72
C CYS A 16 -3.71 -39.28 -18.40
N LYS A 17 -3.70 -38.08 -18.98
CA LYS A 17 -2.95 -36.99 -18.41
C LYS A 17 -3.60 -36.70 -17.06
N ASN A 18 -3.02 -37.21 -15.99
CA ASN A 18 -3.17 -36.62 -14.68
C ASN A 18 -2.66 -35.17 -14.84
N GLU A 19 -3.58 -34.21 -14.95
CA GLU A 19 -3.24 -32.84 -14.67
C GLU A 19 -2.75 -32.83 -13.22
N VAL A 20 -1.45 -32.77 -13.05
CA VAL A 20 -0.83 -32.42 -11.78
C VAL A 20 -1.41 -31.03 -11.49
N LYS A 21 -2.34 -30.93 -10.52
CA LYS A 21 -2.79 -29.63 -10.02
C LYS A 21 -1.52 -28.87 -9.68
N LYS A 22 -1.23 -27.81 -10.46
CA LYS A 22 -0.11 -26.93 -10.20
C LYS A 22 -0.39 -26.37 -8.80
N THR A 23 0.38 -26.78 -7.81
CA THR A 23 0.31 -26.15 -6.47
C THR A 23 0.73 -24.70 -6.65
N ASP A 24 -0.05 -23.79 -6.06
CA ASP A 24 0.28 -22.37 -6.09
C ASP A 24 1.70 -22.16 -5.53
N ALA A 25 2.54 -21.42 -6.25
CA ALA A 25 3.89 -21.09 -5.80
C ALA A 25 3.81 -19.85 -4.90
N LEU A 26 3.73 -20.06 -3.59
CA LEU A 26 3.50 -19.01 -2.57
C LEU A 26 4.69 -18.88 -1.59
N GLY A 27 5.79 -19.58 -1.81
CA GLY A 27 6.92 -19.66 -0.90
C GLY A 27 6.92 -20.95 -0.09
N VAL A 28 7.69 -20.96 1.00
CA VAL A 28 7.87 -22.14 1.86
C VAL A 28 7.77 -21.73 3.33
N VAL A 29 6.94 -22.45 4.08
CA VAL A 29 6.88 -22.41 5.55
C VAL A 29 7.05 -23.82 6.11
N GLU A 30 7.67 -23.93 7.27
CA GLU A 30 7.87 -25.20 7.99
C GLU A 30 7.09 -25.15 9.30
N PHE A 31 5.76 -25.31 9.21
CA PHE A 31 4.88 -25.17 10.37
C PHE A 31 3.83 -26.28 10.40
N GLN A 32 4.12 -27.33 11.13
CA GLN A 32 3.17 -28.42 11.40
C GLN A 32 2.30 -28.05 12.62
N VAL A 33 0.99 -28.17 12.44
CA VAL A 33 0.01 -27.91 13.50
C VAL A 33 -0.83 -29.15 13.78
N THR A 34 -1.45 -29.20 14.94
CA THR A 34 -2.33 -30.30 15.35
C THR A 34 -3.58 -30.35 14.48
N GLY A 35 -3.80 -31.48 13.82
CA GLY A 35 -4.92 -31.72 12.90
C GLY A 35 -4.63 -32.84 11.90
N ASN A 36 -5.60 -33.18 11.05
CA ASN A 36 -5.41 -34.20 10.03
C ASN A 36 -4.62 -33.67 8.81
N ASN A 37 -4.01 -34.59 8.04
CA ASN A 37 -3.14 -34.23 6.92
C ASN A 37 -3.86 -33.46 5.78
N GLU A 38 -5.15 -33.68 5.57
CA GLU A 38 -5.90 -32.96 4.53
C GLU A 38 -6.18 -31.50 4.94
N ALA A 39 -6.45 -31.26 6.22
CA ALA A 39 -6.60 -29.93 6.77
C ALA A 39 -5.26 -29.18 6.82
N GLN A 40 -4.14 -29.89 7.12
CA GLN A 40 -2.80 -29.30 7.14
C GLN A 40 -2.45 -28.60 5.81
N ALA A 41 -2.72 -29.24 4.66
CA ALA A 41 -2.44 -28.64 3.37
C ALA A 41 -3.24 -27.36 3.10
N SER A 42 -4.51 -27.28 3.57
CA SER A 42 -5.33 -26.07 3.46
C SER A 42 -4.87 -25.00 4.43
N PHE A 43 -4.48 -25.36 5.65
CA PHE A 43 -3.91 -24.45 6.64
C PHE A 43 -2.60 -23.83 6.12
N GLU A 44 -1.67 -24.63 5.60
CA GLU A 44 -0.39 -24.16 5.05
C GLU A 44 -0.61 -23.17 3.89
N LYS A 45 -1.53 -23.49 2.98
CA LYS A 45 -1.92 -22.54 1.92
C LYS A 45 -2.44 -21.23 2.50
N GLY A 46 -3.31 -21.28 3.51
CA GLY A 46 -3.84 -20.10 4.20
C GLY A 46 -2.73 -19.27 4.85
N LEU A 47 -1.75 -19.91 5.48
CA LEU A 47 -0.61 -19.25 6.13
C LEU A 47 0.29 -18.54 5.12
N LEU A 48 0.62 -19.20 3.99
CA LEU A 48 1.41 -18.60 2.91
C LEU A 48 0.73 -17.38 2.29
N LEU A 49 -0.59 -17.45 2.07
CA LEU A 49 -1.41 -16.33 1.57
C LEU A 49 -1.51 -15.19 2.61
N LEU A 50 -1.64 -15.53 3.90
CA LEU A 50 -1.66 -14.55 4.99
C LEU A 50 -0.34 -13.76 5.06
N HIS A 51 0.80 -14.42 4.92
CA HIS A 51 2.11 -13.77 4.84
C HIS A 51 2.24 -12.82 3.64
N SER A 52 1.52 -13.10 2.57
CA SER A 52 1.48 -12.28 1.36
C SER A 52 0.32 -11.27 1.35
N PHE A 53 -0.40 -11.08 2.46
CA PHE A 53 -1.56 -10.18 2.61
C PHE A 53 -2.71 -10.43 1.61
N GLU A 54 -2.79 -11.64 1.07
CA GLU A 54 -3.93 -12.10 0.26
C GLU A 54 -5.06 -12.57 1.21
N TYR A 55 -5.55 -11.63 2.05
CA TYR A 55 -6.40 -11.92 3.21
C TYR A 55 -7.67 -12.70 2.89
N ASP A 56 -8.38 -12.37 1.80
CA ASP A 56 -9.63 -13.06 1.41
C ASP A 56 -9.35 -14.51 0.99
N ASP A 57 -8.31 -14.72 0.20
CA ASP A 57 -7.92 -16.05 -0.28
C ASP A 57 -7.33 -16.90 0.85
N ALA A 58 -6.61 -16.26 1.79
CA ALA A 58 -6.14 -16.89 3.03
C ALA A 58 -7.31 -17.37 3.88
N ARG A 59 -8.33 -16.52 4.06
CA ARG A 59 -9.55 -16.85 4.82
C ARG A 59 -10.28 -18.05 4.22
N GLU A 60 -10.45 -18.08 2.91
CA GLU A 60 -11.05 -19.23 2.23
C GLU A 60 -10.28 -20.53 2.50
N ALA A 61 -8.94 -20.46 2.48
CA ALA A 61 -8.10 -21.64 2.76
C ALA A 61 -8.20 -22.08 4.23
N PHE A 62 -8.24 -21.16 5.19
CA PHE A 62 -8.45 -21.50 6.60
C PHE A 62 -9.85 -22.07 6.86
N LEU A 63 -10.90 -21.50 6.26
CA LEU A 63 -12.26 -22.05 6.36
C LEU A 63 -12.36 -23.46 5.74
N GLU A 64 -11.61 -23.72 4.67
CA GLU A 64 -11.54 -25.06 4.09
C GLU A 64 -10.79 -26.04 5.02
N ALA A 65 -9.75 -25.58 5.74
CA ALA A 65 -9.09 -26.38 6.77
C ALA A 65 -10.05 -26.73 7.91
N GLN A 66 -10.87 -25.77 8.40
CA GLN A 66 -11.89 -26.01 9.41
C GLN A 66 -12.94 -27.04 8.98
N LYS A 67 -13.35 -27.02 7.72
CA LYS A 67 -14.29 -28.04 7.16
C LYS A 67 -13.70 -29.43 7.16
N LYS A 68 -12.40 -29.55 6.84
CA LYS A 68 -11.67 -30.84 6.80
C LYS A 68 -11.38 -31.36 8.20
N ASP A 69 -11.10 -30.47 9.14
CA ASP A 69 -10.86 -30.80 10.53
C ASP A 69 -11.43 -29.72 11.47
N PRO A 70 -12.66 -29.90 11.95
CA PRO A 70 -13.28 -28.95 12.88
C PRO A 70 -12.54 -28.81 14.22
N ASN A 71 -11.59 -29.71 14.54
CA ASN A 71 -10.79 -29.64 15.75
C ASN A 71 -9.40 -29.00 15.53
N MET A 72 -9.08 -28.54 14.32
CA MET A 72 -7.83 -27.84 14.03
C MET A 72 -7.91 -26.39 14.54
N ALA A 73 -7.53 -26.14 15.80
CA ALA A 73 -7.58 -24.81 16.42
C ALA A 73 -6.84 -23.73 15.63
N MET A 74 -5.71 -24.08 15.01
CA MET A 74 -4.91 -23.14 14.21
C MET A 74 -5.61 -22.69 12.93
N ALA A 75 -6.59 -23.43 12.41
CA ALA A 75 -7.40 -22.97 11.28
C ALA A 75 -8.34 -21.80 11.68
N TYR A 76 -8.85 -21.79 12.89
CA TYR A 76 -9.62 -20.67 13.45
C TYR A 76 -8.73 -19.49 13.84
N TRP A 77 -7.50 -19.78 14.33
CA TRP A 77 -6.48 -18.76 14.53
C TRP A 77 -6.18 -18.03 13.21
N GLY A 78 -5.97 -18.77 12.13
CA GLY A 78 -5.72 -18.20 10.80
C GLY A 78 -6.90 -17.37 10.29
N GLU A 79 -8.14 -17.85 10.44
CA GLU A 79 -9.36 -17.06 10.14
C GLU A 79 -9.34 -15.72 10.89
N ALA A 80 -9.09 -15.74 12.22
CA ALA A 80 -9.05 -14.51 13.01
C ALA A 80 -7.94 -13.55 12.55
N MET A 81 -6.76 -14.06 12.22
CA MET A 81 -5.64 -13.24 11.73
C MET A 81 -5.95 -12.55 10.41
N THR A 82 -6.80 -13.11 9.54
CA THR A 82 -7.17 -12.48 8.26
C THR A 82 -8.05 -11.25 8.39
N TYR A 83 -8.58 -10.97 9.55
CA TYR A 83 -9.39 -9.78 9.84
C TYR A 83 -8.55 -8.64 10.46
N ASN A 84 -7.26 -8.85 10.70
CA ASN A 84 -6.35 -7.83 11.23
C ASN A 84 -5.26 -7.49 10.21
N HIS A 85 -5.40 -6.36 9.55
CA HIS A 85 -4.48 -5.87 8.52
C HIS A 85 -3.41 -4.98 9.17
N THR A 86 -2.39 -5.62 9.72
CA THR A 86 -1.43 -5.03 10.67
C THR A 86 -0.77 -3.75 10.16
N ILE A 87 -0.23 -3.73 8.92
CA ILE A 87 0.48 -2.56 8.36
C ILE A 87 -0.49 -1.44 7.96
N TRP A 88 -1.71 -1.80 7.52
CA TRP A 88 -2.70 -0.81 7.08
C TRP A 88 -3.49 -0.20 8.25
N GLY A 89 -3.26 -0.67 9.48
CA GLY A 89 -3.99 -0.21 10.65
C GLY A 89 -5.48 -0.56 10.66
N GLU A 90 -5.93 -1.42 9.74
CA GLU A 90 -7.32 -1.83 9.59
C GLU A 90 -7.63 -3.10 10.37
N GLN A 91 -8.86 -3.22 10.88
CA GLN A 91 -9.34 -4.43 11.53
C GLN A 91 -10.86 -4.56 11.39
N ASP A 92 -11.34 -5.71 10.92
CA ASP A 92 -12.73 -6.11 11.10
C ASP A 92 -12.86 -6.78 12.48
N TYR A 93 -13.07 -5.91 13.49
CA TYR A 93 -13.12 -6.36 14.87
C TYR A 93 -14.22 -7.39 15.11
N ASP A 94 -15.43 -7.15 14.60
CA ASP A 94 -16.59 -7.99 14.88
C ASP A 94 -16.43 -9.39 14.26
N ALA A 95 -16.01 -9.45 12.99
CA ALA A 95 -15.77 -10.73 12.32
C ALA A 95 -14.60 -11.52 12.95
N GLY A 96 -13.51 -10.82 13.28
CA GLY A 96 -12.36 -11.44 13.93
C GLY A 96 -12.67 -11.90 15.36
N PHE A 97 -13.46 -11.13 16.12
CA PHE A 97 -13.93 -11.52 17.46
C PHE A 97 -14.76 -12.80 17.42
N LEU A 98 -15.67 -12.93 16.44
CA LEU A 98 -16.45 -14.17 16.25
C LEU A 98 -15.57 -15.38 15.92
N ALA A 99 -14.48 -15.20 15.18
CA ALA A 99 -13.52 -16.26 14.93
C ALA A 99 -12.76 -16.64 16.22
N VAL A 100 -12.37 -15.65 17.03
CA VAL A 100 -11.72 -15.87 18.33
C VAL A 100 -12.65 -16.56 19.33
N GLU A 101 -13.95 -16.26 19.35
CA GLU A 101 -14.90 -17.00 20.21
C GLU A 101 -14.90 -18.51 19.92
N LYS A 102 -14.78 -18.89 18.64
CA LYS A 102 -14.66 -20.31 18.26
C LYS A 102 -13.37 -20.94 18.82
N ILE A 103 -12.27 -20.20 18.86
CA ILE A 103 -10.97 -20.68 19.38
C ILE A 103 -11.01 -20.89 20.89
N SER A 104 -11.80 -20.12 21.62
CA SER A 104 -11.87 -20.21 23.09
C SER A 104 -12.23 -21.61 23.61
N HIS A 105 -12.94 -22.41 22.80
CA HIS A 105 -13.27 -23.80 23.12
C HIS A 105 -12.06 -24.75 23.12
N PHE A 106 -10.93 -24.35 22.51
CA PHE A 106 -9.71 -25.15 22.39
C PHE A 106 -8.62 -24.71 23.37
N GLN A 107 -8.82 -23.63 24.10
CA GLN A 107 -7.82 -22.95 24.91
C GLN A 107 -7.36 -23.90 26.02
N ASP A 108 -7.16 -24.52 26.65
CA ASP A 108 -6.68 -25.35 27.75
C ASP A 108 -6.60 -26.86 27.41
N SER A 109 -6.45 -27.17 26.14
CA SER A 109 -6.35 -28.56 25.71
C SER A 109 -4.89 -29.00 25.60
N ASP A 110 -4.50 -30.02 26.34
CA ASP A 110 -3.20 -30.70 26.23
C ASP A 110 -2.94 -31.34 24.85
N LEU A 111 -3.91 -31.23 23.91
CA LEU A 111 -3.81 -31.72 22.54
C LEU A 111 -2.91 -30.85 21.67
N TYR A 112 -2.81 -29.55 21.96
CA TYR A 112 -2.06 -28.59 21.14
C TYR A 112 -0.67 -28.34 21.70
N SER A 113 0.29 -28.16 20.81
CA SER A 113 1.66 -27.84 21.20
C SER A 113 1.74 -26.51 21.97
N PRO A 114 2.74 -26.29 22.81
CA PRO A 114 2.92 -25.00 23.49
C PRO A 114 3.07 -23.81 22.54
N VAL A 115 3.57 -24.02 21.31
CA VAL A 115 3.66 -23.00 20.27
C VAL A 115 2.26 -22.63 19.75
N GLU A 116 1.41 -23.61 19.44
CA GLU A 116 0.02 -23.39 19.03
C GLU A 116 -0.78 -22.67 20.11
N GLN A 117 -0.68 -23.10 21.35
CA GLN A 117 -1.33 -22.45 22.50
C GLN A 117 -0.85 -20.99 22.66
N GLY A 118 0.44 -20.74 22.46
CA GLY A 118 1.02 -19.39 22.48
C GLY A 118 0.45 -18.49 21.39
N LEU A 119 0.38 -18.96 20.14
CA LEU A 119 -0.19 -18.21 19.02
C LEU A 119 -1.70 -17.97 19.17
N ILE A 120 -2.43 -18.95 19.68
CA ILE A 120 -3.85 -18.81 20.05
C ILE A 120 -4.01 -17.73 21.13
N GLY A 121 -3.22 -17.75 22.19
CA GLY A 121 -3.21 -16.70 23.20
C GLY A 121 -2.91 -15.32 22.64
N ALA A 122 -1.96 -15.22 21.70
CA ALA A 122 -1.61 -13.97 21.04
C ALA A 122 -2.77 -13.40 20.22
N VAL A 123 -3.46 -14.20 19.39
CA VAL A 123 -4.57 -13.67 18.56
C VAL A 123 -5.76 -13.23 19.42
N ILE A 124 -6.01 -13.88 20.55
CA ILE A 124 -7.05 -13.45 21.50
C ILE A 124 -6.80 -12.02 22.00
N VAL A 125 -5.53 -11.64 22.20
CA VAL A 125 -5.16 -10.28 22.64
C VAL A 125 -5.55 -9.23 21.58
N LEU A 126 -5.46 -9.52 20.29
CA LEU A 126 -5.88 -8.61 19.22
C LEU A 126 -7.38 -8.28 19.24
N TYR A 127 -8.18 -9.10 19.91
CA TYR A 127 -9.64 -8.95 19.99
C TYR A 127 -10.15 -8.77 21.43
N THR A 128 -9.29 -8.23 22.32
CA THR A 128 -9.69 -7.92 23.70
C THR A 128 -10.82 -6.89 23.71
N PRO A 129 -11.99 -7.20 24.31
CA PRO A 129 -13.12 -6.28 24.32
C PRO A 129 -12.84 -4.97 25.05
N LYS A 130 -13.48 -3.89 24.60
CA LYS A 130 -13.42 -2.55 25.22
C LYS A 130 -12.01 -1.96 25.33
N THR A 131 -11.14 -2.34 24.42
CA THR A 131 -9.76 -1.86 24.33
C THR A 131 -9.56 -1.22 22.95
N ALA A 132 -8.89 -0.08 22.87
CA ALA A 132 -8.60 0.58 21.61
C ALA A 132 -7.68 -0.28 20.71
N LYS A 133 -7.80 -0.14 19.38
CA LYS A 133 -7.02 -0.97 18.44
C LYS A 133 -5.52 -0.88 18.71
N LEU A 134 -4.99 0.33 18.84
CA LEU A 134 -3.56 0.54 19.10
C LEU A 134 -3.10 -0.13 20.40
N GLU A 135 -3.90 -0.09 21.46
CA GLU A 135 -3.56 -0.76 22.72
C GLU A 135 -3.53 -2.29 22.53
N ARG A 136 -4.45 -2.86 21.73
CA ARG A 136 -4.45 -4.28 21.39
C ARG A 136 -3.22 -4.65 20.54
N ASP A 137 -2.85 -3.84 19.56
CA ASP A 137 -1.66 -4.04 18.73
C ASP A 137 -0.37 -4.02 19.56
N VAL A 138 -0.23 -3.07 20.49
CA VAL A 138 0.90 -2.99 21.43
C VAL A 138 0.92 -4.20 22.37
N ALA A 139 -0.25 -4.63 22.87
CA ALA A 139 -0.36 -5.82 23.73
C ALA A 139 0.01 -7.10 22.96
N TYR A 140 -0.46 -7.25 21.71
CA TYR A 140 -0.09 -8.34 20.80
C TYR A 140 1.41 -8.39 20.56
N LYS A 141 2.03 -7.27 20.20
CA LYS A 141 3.49 -7.18 20.05
C LYS A 141 4.23 -7.64 21.31
N ASN A 142 3.78 -7.20 22.49
CA ASN A 142 4.41 -7.59 23.76
C ASN A 142 4.24 -9.09 24.05
N TYR A 143 3.11 -9.65 23.70
CA TYR A 143 2.86 -11.09 23.81
C TYR A 143 3.77 -11.86 22.83
N MET A 144 3.82 -11.47 21.56
CA MET A 144 4.71 -12.07 20.56
C MET A 144 6.19 -11.94 20.93
N LYS A 145 6.61 -10.83 21.55
CA LYS A 145 7.95 -10.68 22.12
C LYS A 145 8.26 -11.74 23.16
N SER A 146 7.31 -12.08 24.00
CA SER A 146 7.48 -13.12 25.03
C SER A 146 7.57 -14.51 24.42
N LEU A 147 6.75 -14.79 23.40
CA LEU A 147 6.82 -16.04 22.64
C LEU A 147 8.18 -16.18 21.92
N TYR A 148 8.63 -15.12 21.26
CA TYR A 148 9.92 -15.13 20.56
C TYR A 148 11.11 -15.36 21.51
N LYS A 149 11.05 -14.83 22.73
CA LYS A 149 12.06 -15.13 23.76
C LYS A 149 12.05 -16.60 24.18
N THR A 150 10.89 -17.22 24.22
CA THR A 150 10.73 -18.62 24.63
C THR A 150 11.06 -19.60 23.50
N TYR A 151 10.72 -19.23 22.25
CA TYR A 151 10.88 -20.06 21.05
C TYR A 151 11.64 -19.32 19.94
N PRO A 152 12.90 -18.89 20.17
CA PRO A 152 13.65 -18.02 19.23
C PRO A 152 13.95 -18.70 17.90
N GLU A 153 13.88 -20.02 17.84
CA GLU A 153 14.16 -20.81 16.64
C GLU A 153 12.91 -21.06 15.77
N ASN A 154 11.71 -20.75 16.28
CA ASN A 154 10.47 -20.92 15.54
C ASN A 154 10.28 -19.76 14.54
N GLN A 155 10.27 -20.08 13.24
CA GLN A 155 10.24 -19.10 12.15
C GLN A 155 8.93 -18.32 12.12
N GLU A 156 7.79 -18.97 12.40
CA GLU A 156 6.48 -18.31 12.37
C GLU A 156 6.32 -17.32 13.53
N ILE A 157 6.73 -17.71 14.75
CA ILE A 157 6.75 -16.78 15.89
C ILE A 157 7.66 -15.59 15.59
N ALA A 158 8.82 -15.82 14.97
CA ALA A 158 9.75 -14.75 14.61
C ALA A 158 9.12 -13.81 13.54
N ALA A 159 8.52 -14.37 12.49
CA ALA A 159 7.90 -13.60 11.42
C ALA A 159 6.70 -12.76 11.94
N PHE A 160 5.79 -13.36 12.72
CA PHE A 160 4.67 -12.62 13.32
C PHE A 160 5.11 -11.61 14.38
N TYR A 161 6.21 -11.86 15.09
CA TYR A 161 6.79 -10.83 15.97
C TYR A 161 7.38 -9.67 15.14
N ALA A 162 8.09 -9.95 14.05
CA ALA A 162 8.63 -8.90 13.18
C ALA A 162 7.52 -7.97 12.67
N ILE A 163 6.44 -8.51 12.09
CA ILE A 163 5.33 -7.69 11.59
C ILE A 163 4.58 -6.96 12.73
N SER A 164 4.46 -7.55 13.92
CA SER A 164 3.81 -6.92 15.07
C SER A 164 4.56 -5.70 15.59
N LEU A 165 5.89 -5.63 15.41
CA LEU A 165 6.68 -4.44 15.69
C LEU A 165 6.24 -3.27 14.81
N LEU A 166 6.18 -3.49 13.50
CA LEU A 166 5.76 -2.46 12.55
C LEU A 166 4.32 -1.98 12.85
N GLY A 167 3.38 -2.91 13.04
CA GLY A 167 1.99 -2.61 13.34
C GLY A 167 1.72 -2.01 14.72
N SER A 168 2.71 -1.95 15.61
CA SER A 168 2.59 -1.30 16.92
C SER A 168 2.99 0.18 16.91
N VAL A 169 3.47 0.70 15.78
CA VAL A 169 3.76 2.13 15.61
C VAL A 169 2.44 2.84 15.29
N PRO A 170 2.03 3.84 16.07
CA PRO A 170 0.68 4.42 15.96
C PRO A 170 0.45 5.16 14.64
N GLU A 171 1.43 5.94 14.20
CA GLU A 171 1.43 6.67 12.94
C GLU A 171 2.83 6.77 12.37
N GLY A 172 2.92 6.64 11.05
CA GLY A 172 4.16 6.82 10.33
C GLY A 172 5.17 5.71 10.58
N ARG A 173 6.43 6.07 10.80
CA ARG A 173 7.56 5.15 10.89
C ARG A 173 8.42 5.46 12.12
N ASP A 174 8.84 4.44 12.84
CA ASP A 174 9.88 4.49 13.87
C ASP A 174 11.06 3.62 13.42
N ASP A 175 12.15 4.24 13.01
CA ASP A 175 13.31 3.55 12.43
C ASP A 175 13.94 2.54 13.40
N ALA A 176 13.89 2.78 14.71
CA ALA A 176 14.41 1.84 15.69
C ALA A 176 13.53 0.59 15.82
N ILE A 177 12.20 0.76 15.78
CA ILE A 177 11.24 -0.36 15.84
C ILE A 177 11.26 -1.12 14.51
N TYR A 178 11.26 -0.43 13.38
CA TYR A 178 11.32 -1.03 12.05
C TYR A 178 12.62 -1.78 11.83
N GLY A 179 13.76 -1.21 12.28
CA GLY A 179 15.06 -1.89 12.28
C GLY A 179 15.08 -3.18 13.11
N GLN A 180 14.39 -3.23 14.26
CA GLN A 180 14.22 -4.48 15.01
C GLN A 180 13.44 -5.53 14.23
N GLY A 181 12.37 -5.14 13.55
CA GLY A 181 11.59 -6.02 12.66
C GLY A 181 12.46 -6.59 11.55
N ALA A 182 13.26 -5.74 10.89
CA ALA A 182 14.18 -6.14 9.85
C ALA A 182 15.21 -7.19 10.33
N GLU A 183 15.83 -6.97 11.48
CA GLU A 183 16.83 -7.90 12.02
C GLU A 183 16.23 -9.27 12.36
N ILE A 184 14.98 -9.31 12.81
CA ILE A 184 14.27 -10.57 13.05
C ILE A 184 13.94 -11.27 11.73
N ALA A 185 13.43 -10.55 10.74
CA ALA A 185 13.13 -11.08 9.41
C ALA A 185 14.39 -11.65 8.74
N LYS A 186 15.53 -10.96 8.80
CA LYS A 186 16.82 -11.44 8.30
C LYS A 186 17.22 -12.79 8.92
N LYS A 187 17.06 -12.96 10.24
CA LYS A 187 17.36 -14.24 10.91
C LYS A 187 16.48 -15.40 10.43
N VAL A 188 15.23 -15.12 10.08
CA VAL A 188 14.36 -16.11 9.44
C VAL A 188 14.90 -16.47 8.06
N LEU A 189 15.28 -15.46 7.25
CA LEU A 189 15.82 -15.67 5.90
C LEU A 189 17.16 -16.38 5.87
N GLU A 190 17.99 -16.26 6.90
CA GLU A 190 19.23 -17.05 7.05
C GLU A 190 18.95 -18.55 7.08
N LYS A 191 17.79 -18.98 7.60
CA LYS A 191 17.40 -20.39 7.71
C LYS A 191 16.50 -20.83 6.56
N ASN A 192 15.57 -19.96 6.18
CA ASN A 192 14.60 -20.20 5.12
C ASN A 192 14.55 -18.99 4.17
N PRO A 193 15.40 -18.95 3.15
CA PRO A 193 15.44 -17.85 2.18
C PRO A 193 14.16 -17.71 1.34
N ASN A 194 13.29 -18.73 1.36
CA ASN A 194 12.00 -18.76 0.66
C ASN A 194 10.80 -18.50 1.57
N HIS A 195 11.00 -17.99 2.79
CA HIS A 195 9.92 -17.64 3.71
C HIS A 195 9.23 -16.35 3.25
N PRO A 196 7.97 -16.40 2.75
CA PRO A 196 7.31 -15.25 2.12
C PRO A 196 7.11 -14.10 3.11
N GLY A 197 6.68 -14.39 4.35
CA GLY A 197 6.50 -13.38 5.38
C GLY A 197 7.78 -12.65 5.75
N ALA A 198 8.91 -13.37 5.86
CA ALA A 198 10.17 -12.73 6.20
C ALA A 198 10.69 -11.81 5.09
N LEU A 199 10.54 -12.19 3.80
CA LEU A 199 10.86 -11.33 2.66
C LEU A 199 9.96 -10.09 2.64
N HIS A 200 8.66 -10.28 2.80
CA HIS A 200 7.66 -9.23 2.82
C HIS A 200 7.91 -8.21 3.95
N TYR A 201 8.09 -8.69 5.17
CA TYR A 201 8.24 -7.83 6.34
C TYR A 201 9.59 -7.12 6.35
N LEU A 202 10.63 -7.71 5.75
CA LEU A 202 11.91 -7.03 5.53
C LEU A 202 11.78 -5.87 4.54
N ILE A 203 10.99 -6.04 3.46
CA ILE A 203 10.69 -4.96 2.51
C ILE A 203 9.99 -3.81 3.25
N HIS A 204 8.90 -4.07 3.98
CA HIS A 204 8.20 -3.04 4.75
C HIS A 204 9.06 -2.41 5.86
N SER A 205 10.06 -3.14 6.36
CA SER A 205 10.98 -2.58 7.34
C SER A 205 11.93 -1.53 6.76
N TYR A 206 12.13 -1.51 5.44
CA TYR A 206 13.12 -0.67 4.76
C TYR A 206 12.57 0.05 3.51
N ASP A 207 11.27 0.21 3.36
CA ASP A 207 10.62 0.83 2.20
C ASP A 207 10.63 2.37 2.25
N ASP A 208 11.78 2.96 2.57
CA ASP A 208 12.03 4.40 2.56
C ASP A 208 13.36 4.72 1.85
N PRO A 209 13.57 5.97 1.36
CA PRO A 209 14.75 6.32 0.58
C PRO A 209 16.10 6.11 1.28
N TYR A 210 16.12 6.13 2.62
CA TYR A 210 17.37 6.03 3.40
C TYR A 210 17.79 4.57 3.64
N HIS A 211 16.81 3.65 3.68
CA HIS A 211 17.04 2.25 4.04
C HIS A 211 16.77 1.26 2.90
N ALA A 212 16.10 1.68 1.82
CA ALA A 212 15.66 0.79 0.73
C ALA A 212 16.78 -0.08 0.14
N ALA A 213 17.99 0.43 0.04
CA ALA A 213 19.15 -0.34 -0.44
C ALA A 213 19.44 -1.60 0.41
N LEU A 214 19.03 -1.63 1.69
CA LEU A 214 19.20 -2.76 2.60
C LEU A 214 18.21 -3.90 2.33
N ALA A 215 17.15 -3.66 1.57
CA ALA A 215 16.13 -4.65 1.22
C ALA A 215 16.11 -5.02 -0.28
N ILE A 216 17.07 -4.57 -1.08
CA ILE A 216 17.08 -4.81 -2.53
C ILE A 216 17.11 -6.32 -2.87
N ASP A 217 17.84 -7.11 -2.11
CA ASP A 217 17.92 -8.57 -2.32
C ASP A 217 16.58 -9.25 -1.97
N ALA A 218 15.90 -8.80 -0.92
CA ALA A 218 14.57 -9.28 -0.57
C ALA A 218 13.54 -8.92 -1.65
N ALA A 219 13.58 -7.68 -2.16
CA ALA A 219 12.75 -7.23 -3.27
C ALA A 219 12.97 -8.09 -4.52
N ASN A 220 14.20 -8.31 -4.94
CA ASN A 220 14.56 -9.12 -6.10
C ASN A 220 14.18 -10.61 -5.97
N SER A 221 13.96 -11.08 -4.74
CA SER A 221 13.67 -12.49 -4.43
C SER A 221 12.18 -12.75 -4.26
N TYR A 222 11.43 -11.82 -3.65
CA TYR A 222 10.07 -12.09 -3.17
C TYR A 222 9.09 -12.44 -4.30
N SER A 223 9.09 -11.71 -5.41
CA SER A 223 8.26 -12.01 -6.57
C SER A 223 8.55 -13.39 -7.21
N LYS A 224 9.77 -13.90 -7.05
CA LYS A 224 10.16 -15.23 -7.53
C LYS A 224 9.74 -16.33 -6.55
N VAL A 225 9.72 -16.02 -5.26
CA VAL A 225 9.33 -16.95 -4.19
C VAL A 225 7.83 -17.16 -4.16
N ALA A 226 7.04 -16.11 -4.34
CA ALA A 226 5.58 -16.14 -4.29
C ALA A 226 4.91 -15.57 -5.56
N PRO A 227 5.20 -16.10 -6.77
CA PRO A 227 4.71 -15.54 -8.03
C PRO A 227 3.19 -15.68 -8.25
N ASP A 228 2.50 -16.49 -7.45
CA ASP A 228 1.05 -16.67 -7.53
C ASP A 228 0.28 -15.75 -6.56
N ALA A 229 0.98 -14.92 -5.77
CA ALA A 229 0.40 -13.89 -4.91
C ALA A 229 0.54 -12.50 -5.56
N SER A 230 -0.57 -11.86 -5.86
CA SER A 230 -0.60 -10.53 -6.51
C SER A 230 0.17 -9.48 -5.71
N HIS A 231 -0.01 -9.48 -4.39
CA HIS A 231 0.68 -8.54 -3.51
C HIS A 231 2.18 -8.80 -3.43
N ALA A 232 2.63 -10.07 -3.44
CA ALA A 232 4.04 -10.42 -3.47
C ALA A 232 4.76 -9.95 -4.75
N LEU A 233 4.04 -9.90 -5.87
CA LEU A 233 4.54 -9.34 -7.14
C LEU A 233 4.65 -7.82 -7.10
N HIS A 234 3.78 -7.15 -6.33
CA HIS A 234 3.80 -5.70 -6.14
C HIS A 234 4.91 -5.23 -5.18
N MET A 235 5.12 -5.95 -4.08
CA MET A 235 5.98 -5.53 -2.97
C MET A 235 7.40 -5.10 -3.33
N PRO A 236 8.09 -5.71 -4.32
CA PRO A 236 9.40 -5.20 -4.77
C PRO A 236 9.37 -3.74 -5.19
N SER A 237 8.24 -3.25 -5.73
CA SER A 237 8.12 -1.87 -6.20
C SER A 237 8.22 -0.82 -5.07
N HIS A 238 7.97 -1.18 -3.80
CA HIS A 238 8.21 -0.31 -2.65
C HIS A 238 9.68 0.11 -2.57
N ILE A 239 10.58 -0.86 -2.72
CA ILE A 239 12.03 -0.62 -2.71
C ILE A 239 12.45 0.10 -4.00
N TYR A 240 11.92 -0.32 -5.15
CA TYR A 240 12.29 0.25 -6.45
C TYR A 240 11.86 1.72 -6.57
N VAL A 241 10.68 2.12 -6.07
CA VAL A 241 10.26 3.54 -6.03
C VAL A 241 11.18 4.36 -5.14
N ALA A 242 11.49 3.87 -3.94
CA ALA A 242 12.39 4.56 -3.01
C ALA A 242 13.81 4.76 -3.58
N LEU A 243 14.26 3.86 -4.47
CA LEU A 243 15.54 3.94 -5.18
C LEU A 243 15.45 4.61 -6.56
N GLY A 244 14.25 4.96 -7.04
CA GLY A 244 14.03 5.56 -8.36
C GLY A 244 14.36 4.62 -9.53
N MET A 245 14.11 3.31 -9.36
CA MET A 245 14.33 2.22 -10.33
C MET A 245 13.03 2.00 -11.13
N TRP A 246 12.74 2.90 -12.06
CA TRP A 246 11.41 3.01 -12.67
C TRP A 246 11.03 1.84 -13.58
N ASP A 247 11.98 1.24 -14.30
CA ASP A 247 11.71 0.06 -15.12
C ASP A 247 11.29 -1.15 -14.27
N GLU A 248 11.92 -1.33 -13.11
CA GLU A 248 11.60 -2.36 -12.15
C GLU A 248 10.24 -2.10 -11.47
N VAL A 249 9.90 -0.84 -11.18
CA VAL A 249 8.56 -0.45 -10.70
C VAL A 249 7.49 -0.85 -11.71
N ILE A 250 7.70 -0.54 -12.97
CA ILE A 250 6.77 -0.87 -14.07
C ILE A 250 6.59 -2.39 -14.17
N ASN A 251 7.68 -3.14 -14.27
CA ASN A 251 7.63 -4.59 -14.45
C ASN A 251 6.91 -5.29 -13.27
N SER A 252 7.27 -4.93 -12.05
CA SER A 252 6.66 -5.45 -10.82
C SER A 252 5.14 -5.24 -10.81
N ASN A 253 4.68 -4.06 -11.19
CA ASN A 253 3.27 -3.71 -11.14
C ASN A 253 2.48 -4.23 -12.36
N ILE A 254 3.10 -4.45 -13.52
CA ILE A 254 2.48 -5.20 -14.63
C ILE A 254 2.16 -6.63 -14.17
N ASP A 255 3.12 -7.32 -13.57
CA ASP A 255 2.94 -8.70 -13.13
C ASP A 255 1.88 -8.80 -12.03
N SER A 256 1.91 -7.90 -11.05
CA SER A 256 0.93 -7.82 -9.97
C SER A 256 -0.49 -7.55 -10.50
N TYR A 257 -0.64 -6.55 -11.35
CA TYR A 257 -1.95 -6.22 -11.93
C TYR A 257 -2.49 -7.39 -12.76
N GLN A 258 -1.64 -8.04 -13.57
CA GLN A 258 -2.05 -9.22 -14.34
C GLN A 258 -2.47 -10.38 -13.43
N ALA A 259 -1.78 -10.62 -12.30
CA ALA A 259 -2.18 -11.63 -11.32
C ALA A 259 -3.56 -11.32 -10.72
N SER A 260 -3.85 -10.05 -10.42
CA SER A 260 -5.17 -9.62 -9.93
C SER A 260 -6.28 -9.86 -10.96
N LEU A 261 -6.02 -9.61 -12.25
CA LEU A 261 -6.97 -9.92 -13.34
C LEU A 261 -7.21 -11.42 -13.48
N ASN A 262 -6.17 -12.23 -13.36
CA ASN A 262 -6.29 -13.69 -13.39
C ASN A 262 -7.12 -14.21 -12.20
N ARG A 263 -6.93 -13.62 -11.00
CA ARG A 263 -7.76 -13.90 -9.81
C ARG A 263 -9.22 -13.51 -10.05
N MET A 264 -9.46 -12.29 -10.52
CA MET A 264 -10.79 -11.78 -10.84
C MET A 264 -11.52 -12.71 -11.81
N LYS A 265 -10.88 -13.12 -12.90
CA LYS A 265 -11.45 -14.05 -13.88
C LYS A 265 -11.73 -15.44 -13.28
N ARG A 266 -10.80 -15.99 -12.51
CA ARG A 266 -10.92 -17.33 -11.89
C ARG A 266 -12.08 -17.40 -10.90
N LYS A 267 -12.34 -16.31 -10.17
CA LYS A 267 -13.37 -16.21 -9.13
C LYS A 267 -14.66 -15.52 -9.60
N GLU A 268 -14.73 -15.12 -10.87
CA GLU A 268 -15.88 -14.42 -11.45
C GLU A 268 -16.26 -13.14 -10.66
N LEU A 269 -15.24 -12.36 -10.26
CA LEU A 269 -15.38 -11.12 -9.49
C LEU A 269 -15.56 -9.92 -10.44
N ASP A 270 -16.14 -8.84 -9.92
CA ASP A 270 -16.31 -7.58 -10.64
C ASP A 270 -15.05 -6.69 -10.64
N ASN A 271 -15.15 -5.48 -11.21
CA ASN A 271 -14.04 -4.54 -11.32
C ASN A 271 -13.45 -4.09 -9.97
N ASN A 272 -14.19 -4.19 -8.85
CA ASN A 272 -13.64 -3.87 -7.53
C ASN A 272 -12.52 -4.84 -7.09
N ALA A 273 -12.43 -6.02 -7.69
CA ALA A 273 -11.37 -6.98 -7.40
C ALA A 273 -10.06 -6.74 -8.19
N ARG A 274 -10.02 -5.73 -9.07
CA ARG A 274 -8.79 -5.34 -9.77
C ARG A 274 -7.74 -4.82 -8.79
N GLY A 275 -6.49 -5.07 -9.06
CA GLY A 275 -5.35 -4.57 -8.30
C GLY A 275 -5.09 -3.07 -8.53
N TYR A 276 -6.06 -2.20 -8.21
CA TYR A 276 -5.93 -0.76 -8.47
C TYR A 276 -4.73 -0.11 -7.78
N HIS A 277 -4.28 -0.65 -6.65
CA HIS A 277 -3.08 -0.18 -5.98
C HIS A 277 -1.84 -0.34 -6.88
N ALA A 278 -1.60 -1.55 -7.38
CA ALA A 278 -0.52 -1.81 -8.34
C ALA A 278 -0.73 -1.05 -9.66
N TYR A 279 -1.98 -0.84 -10.09
CA TYR A 279 -2.31 -0.09 -11.28
C TYR A 279 -1.90 1.39 -11.17
N HIS A 280 -2.17 2.05 -10.05
CA HIS A 280 -1.73 3.43 -9.80
C HIS A 280 -0.20 3.55 -9.75
N TRP A 281 0.50 2.57 -9.14
CA TRP A 281 1.97 2.56 -9.12
C TRP A 281 2.57 2.33 -10.51
N LEU A 282 1.91 1.52 -11.33
CA LEU A 282 2.29 1.31 -12.74
C LEU A 282 2.16 2.60 -13.54
N GLU A 283 1.05 3.32 -13.38
CA GLU A 283 0.86 4.63 -13.99
C GLU A 283 1.96 5.61 -13.60
N TYR A 284 2.25 5.70 -12.29
CA TYR A 284 3.33 6.56 -11.80
C TYR A 284 4.69 6.19 -12.40
N GLY A 285 5.01 4.90 -12.50
CA GLY A 285 6.21 4.42 -13.16
C GLY A 285 6.30 4.88 -14.63
N TYR A 286 5.22 4.72 -15.40
CA TYR A 286 5.17 5.20 -16.79
C TYR A 286 5.37 6.71 -16.88
N LEU A 287 4.79 7.48 -15.98
CA LEU A 287 4.96 8.95 -15.96
C LEU A 287 6.41 9.35 -15.65
N GLN A 288 7.10 8.62 -14.77
CA GLN A 288 8.49 8.91 -14.45
C GLN A 288 9.46 8.64 -15.61
N ILE A 289 9.14 7.73 -16.53
CA ILE A 289 9.94 7.50 -17.76
C ILE A 289 9.39 8.23 -18.99
N GLY A 290 8.36 9.09 -18.83
CA GLY A 290 7.80 9.91 -19.92
C GLY A 290 6.85 9.18 -20.88
N GLU A 291 6.36 8.00 -20.53
CA GLU A 291 5.38 7.22 -21.31
C GLU A 291 3.94 7.72 -21.10
N PHE A 292 3.71 9.02 -21.37
CA PHE A 292 2.48 9.74 -21.06
C PHE A 292 1.23 9.14 -21.72
N GLU A 293 1.34 8.62 -22.94
CA GLU A 293 0.19 8.04 -23.64
C GLU A 293 -0.28 6.74 -22.97
N LYS A 294 0.65 5.94 -22.41
CA LYS A 294 0.29 4.75 -21.63
C LYS A 294 -0.43 5.14 -20.33
N ALA A 295 0.13 6.12 -19.61
CA ALA A 295 -0.49 6.63 -18.39
C ALA A 295 -1.88 7.22 -18.67
N LYS A 296 -2.04 8.01 -19.75
CA LYS A 296 -3.32 8.55 -20.18
C LYS A 296 -4.37 7.45 -20.42
N GLN A 297 -3.99 6.40 -21.15
CA GLN A 297 -4.89 5.28 -21.40
C GLN A 297 -5.33 4.60 -20.10
N MET A 298 -4.43 4.51 -19.11
CA MET A 298 -4.77 3.92 -17.81
C MET A 298 -5.81 4.74 -17.05
N VAL A 299 -5.76 6.08 -17.12
CA VAL A 299 -6.81 6.94 -16.53
C VAL A 299 -8.15 6.73 -17.23
N LEU A 300 -8.16 6.66 -18.57
CA LEU A 300 -9.37 6.41 -19.35
C LEU A 300 -9.98 5.02 -19.07
N ASP A 301 -9.13 4.01 -18.93
CA ASP A 301 -9.57 2.67 -18.54
C ASP A 301 -10.16 2.68 -17.12
N MET A 302 -9.53 3.40 -16.17
CA MET A 302 -10.04 3.53 -14.82
C MET A 302 -11.40 4.25 -14.78
N GLU A 303 -11.61 5.26 -15.61
CA GLU A 303 -12.90 5.93 -15.77
C GLU A 303 -13.98 4.92 -16.26
N SER A 304 -13.64 4.07 -17.23
CA SER A 304 -14.53 3.01 -17.70
C SER A 304 -14.88 2.02 -16.58
N TYR A 305 -13.90 1.59 -15.79
CA TYR A 305 -14.13 0.68 -14.66
C TYR A 305 -15.02 1.30 -13.59
N ALA A 306 -14.85 2.60 -13.30
CA ALA A 306 -15.69 3.32 -12.36
C ALA A 306 -17.13 3.47 -12.87
N LYS A 307 -17.33 3.67 -14.18
CA LYS A 307 -18.67 3.71 -14.81
C LYS A 307 -19.35 2.34 -14.82
N GLU A 308 -18.60 1.25 -15.04
CA GLU A 308 -19.13 -0.11 -15.06
C GLU A 308 -19.48 -0.63 -13.65
N THR A 309 -18.69 -0.27 -12.66
CA THR A 309 -18.85 -0.73 -11.26
C THR A 309 -18.63 0.46 -10.30
N PRO A 310 -19.63 1.36 -10.19
CA PRO A 310 -19.51 2.54 -9.32
C PRO A 310 -19.32 2.13 -7.85
N SER A 311 -18.29 2.67 -7.22
CA SER A 311 -18.00 2.50 -5.78
C SER A 311 -17.04 3.58 -5.28
N ASP A 312 -16.99 3.80 -3.97
CA ASP A 312 -16.01 4.69 -3.35
C ASP A 312 -14.58 4.29 -3.71
N ARG A 313 -14.30 2.98 -3.81
CA ARG A 313 -13.00 2.45 -4.22
C ARG A 313 -12.63 2.85 -5.65
N THR A 314 -13.53 2.71 -6.61
CA THR A 314 -13.26 3.08 -8.01
C THR A 314 -13.14 4.58 -8.18
N ASN A 315 -13.95 5.38 -7.50
CA ASN A 315 -13.85 6.85 -7.51
C ASN A 315 -12.54 7.32 -6.90
N MET A 316 -12.12 6.72 -5.79
CA MET A 316 -10.85 7.05 -5.14
C MET A 316 -9.65 6.82 -6.07
N TYR A 317 -9.56 5.65 -6.70
CA TYR A 317 -8.45 5.37 -7.62
C TYR A 317 -8.53 6.20 -8.90
N LEU A 318 -9.73 6.53 -9.40
CA LEU A 318 -9.87 7.45 -10.52
C LEU A 318 -9.34 8.85 -10.17
N ALA A 319 -9.66 9.36 -8.97
CA ALA A 319 -9.13 10.64 -8.48
C ALA A 319 -7.60 10.61 -8.34
N PHE A 320 -7.03 9.50 -7.82
CA PHE A 320 -5.59 9.34 -7.70
C PHE A 320 -4.89 9.32 -9.06
N LEU A 321 -5.38 8.52 -10.00
CA LEU A 321 -4.77 8.44 -11.34
C LEU A 321 -4.93 9.77 -12.09
N LYS A 322 -6.12 10.40 -12.07
CA LYS A 322 -6.33 11.74 -12.67
C LYS A 322 -5.28 12.72 -12.17
N GLY A 323 -5.13 12.83 -10.85
CA GLY A 323 -4.24 13.81 -10.25
C GLY A 323 -2.76 13.51 -10.54
N THR A 324 -2.35 12.25 -10.42
CA THR A 324 -0.97 11.82 -10.73
C THR A 324 -0.64 12.09 -12.19
N TYR A 325 -1.54 11.75 -13.13
CA TYR A 325 -1.35 12.02 -14.55
C TYR A 325 -1.17 13.52 -14.82
N LEU A 326 -2.07 14.36 -14.34
CA LEU A 326 -2.05 15.80 -14.63
C LEU A 326 -0.79 16.48 -14.09
N VAL A 327 -0.40 16.18 -12.85
CA VAL A 327 0.81 16.75 -12.24
C VAL A 327 2.06 16.29 -12.97
N GLU A 328 2.20 14.99 -13.22
CA GLU A 328 3.42 14.42 -13.77
C GLU A 328 3.59 14.67 -15.28
N SER A 329 2.48 14.70 -16.04
CA SER A 329 2.55 14.99 -17.49
C SER A 329 2.54 16.48 -17.80
N ASN A 330 2.04 17.31 -16.88
CA ASN A 330 1.75 18.73 -17.10
C ASN A 330 0.80 18.99 -18.29
N GLN A 331 -0.09 18.03 -18.62
CA GLN A 331 -1.05 18.12 -19.75
C GLN A 331 -2.43 18.57 -19.26
N TRP A 332 -2.52 19.78 -18.78
CA TRP A 332 -3.74 20.39 -18.20
C TRP A 332 -4.83 20.71 -19.23
N ASP A 333 -4.52 20.71 -20.53
CA ASP A 333 -5.43 20.88 -21.66
C ASP A 333 -6.01 19.56 -22.19
N SER A 334 -5.73 18.44 -21.51
CA SER A 334 -6.22 17.12 -21.89
C SER A 334 -7.65 16.88 -21.38
N SER A 335 -8.40 16.01 -22.05
CA SER A 335 -9.74 15.58 -21.59
C SER A 335 -9.75 14.89 -20.22
N ILE A 336 -8.59 14.57 -19.66
CA ILE A 336 -8.46 14.04 -18.30
C ILE A 336 -8.78 15.14 -17.27
N ALA A 337 -8.39 16.40 -17.55
CA ALA A 337 -8.69 17.53 -16.66
C ALA A 337 -10.20 17.72 -16.47
N ASP A 338 -10.98 17.58 -17.54
CA ASP A 338 -12.44 17.77 -17.53
C ASP A 338 -13.23 16.67 -16.77
N MET A 339 -12.57 15.63 -16.25
CA MET A 339 -13.26 14.52 -15.55
C MET A 339 -13.78 14.98 -14.19
N ASP A 340 -15.09 14.97 -14.02
CA ASP A 340 -15.76 15.18 -12.73
C ASP A 340 -15.90 13.85 -11.98
N ILE A 341 -15.51 13.84 -10.71
CA ILE A 341 -15.47 12.63 -9.87
C ILE A 341 -16.20 12.91 -8.56
N ASP A 342 -17.16 12.08 -8.21
CA ASP A 342 -17.81 12.17 -6.91
C ASP A 342 -16.86 11.69 -5.80
N VAL A 343 -16.34 12.64 -5.04
CA VAL A 343 -15.42 12.41 -3.92
C VAL A 343 -16.10 12.58 -2.55
N SER A 344 -17.41 12.84 -2.50
CA SER A 344 -18.13 13.20 -1.29
C SER A 344 -18.08 12.15 -0.17
N ASN A 345 -17.95 10.86 -0.53
CA ASN A 345 -17.85 9.75 0.40
C ASN A 345 -16.41 9.27 0.64
N LEU A 346 -15.41 9.91 0.02
CA LEU A 346 -14.02 9.49 0.16
C LEU A 346 -13.43 10.03 1.47
N HIS A 347 -12.35 9.39 1.96
CA HIS A 347 -11.62 9.89 3.12
C HIS A 347 -10.96 11.24 2.81
N LEU A 348 -10.75 12.06 3.85
CA LEU A 348 -10.33 13.45 3.74
C LEU A 348 -9.11 13.66 2.83
N THR A 349 -8.07 12.82 2.94
CA THR A 349 -6.87 12.97 2.09
C THR A 349 -7.18 12.81 0.60
N ALA A 350 -8.07 11.88 0.21
CA ALA A 350 -8.47 11.70 -1.18
C ALA A 350 -9.29 12.89 -1.70
N GLN A 351 -10.17 13.45 -0.87
CA GLN A 351 -10.88 14.69 -1.18
C GLN A 351 -9.90 15.86 -1.36
N ALA A 352 -8.93 15.99 -0.44
CA ALA A 352 -7.92 17.05 -0.51
C ALA A 352 -7.05 16.95 -1.76
N GLN A 353 -6.64 15.75 -2.16
CA GLN A 353 -5.95 15.53 -3.43
C GLN A 353 -6.78 15.97 -4.63
N TYR A 354 -8.06 15.59 -4.68
CA TYR A 354 -8.95 15.99 -5.75
C TYR A 354 -9.13 17.52 -5.81
N TYR A 355 -9.44 18.18 -4.69
CA TYR A 355 -9.58 19.63 -4.64
C TYR A 355 -8.28 20.38 -4.94
N PHE A 356 -7.14 19.83 -4.55
CA PHE A 356 -5.85 20.38 -4.92
C PHE A 356 -5.63 20.35 -6.45
N ILE A 357 -5.97 19.25 -7.11
CA ILE A 357 -5.84 19.10 -8.57
C ILE A 357 -6.78 20.07 -9.31
N GLU A 358 -8.04 20.16 -8.88
CA GLU A 358 -9.00 21.15 -9.43
C GLU A 358 -8.51 22.58 -9.24
N GLY A 359 -7.90 22.89 -8.10
CA GLY A 359 -7.33 24.22 -7.83
C GLY A 359 -6.03 24.47 -8.60
N TYR A 360 -5.21 23.46 -8.84
CA TYR A 360 -4.03 23.61 -9.68
C TYR A 360 -4.40 23.83 -11.15
N GLU A 361 -5.43 23.13 -11.66
CA GLU A 361 -6.02 23.41 -12.97
C GLU A 361 -6.50 24.87 -13.07
N ALA A 362 -7.29 25.31 -12.08
CA ALA A 362 -7.75 26.70 -12.00
C ALA A 362 -6.59 27.72 -11.96
N PHE A 363 -5.47 27.37 -11.30
CA PHE A 363 -4.25 28.19 -11.33
C PHE A 363 -3.66 28.29 -12.76
N VAL A 364 -3.60 27.20 -13.50
CA VAL A 364 -3.14 27.18 -14.90
C VAL A 364 -4.05 28.05 -15.77
N GLU A 365 -5.35 28.00 -15.55
CA GLU A 365 -6.38 28.80 -16.22
C GLU A 365 -6.42 30.26 -15.74
N LYS A 366 -5.71 30.61 -14.66
CA LYS A 366 -5.73 31.91 -13.98
C LYS A 366 -7.09 32.29 -13.40
N ASN A 367 -7.82 31.32 -12.90
CA ASN A 367 -9.14 31.46 -12.29
C ASN A 367 -9.03 31.50 -10.76
N ALA A 368 -8.72 32.68 -10.21
CA ALA A 368 -8.58 32.87 -8.76
C ALA A 368 -9.89 32.59 -8.00
N GLU A 369 -11.06 32.90 -8.57
CA GLU A 369 -12.36 32.67 -7.94
C GLU A 369 -12.64 31.18 -7.71
N LYS A 370 -12.29 30.31 -8.69
CA LYS A 370 -12.39 28.83 -8.51
C LYS A 370 -11.45 28.37 -7.39
N ILE A 371 -10.22 28.90 -7.31
CA ILE A 371 -9.26 28.53 -6.23
C ILE A 371 -9.81 28.93 -4.85
N GLU A 372 -10.34 30.16 -4.69
CA GLU A 372 -10.92 30.61 -3.43
C GLU A 372 -12.07 29.72 -2.98
N THR A 373 -12.98 29.38 -3.91
CA THR A 373 -14.09 28.45 -3.63
C THR A 373 -13.59 27.09 -3.14
N LEU A 374 -12.54 26.54 -3.77
CA LEU A 374 -11.95 25.25 -3.37
C LEU A 374 -11.22 25.32 -2.02
N ILE A 375 -10.59 26.46 -1.71
CA ILE A 375 -9.99 26.72 -0.39
C ILE A 375 -11.09 26.70 0.70
N GLU A 376 -12.24 27.33 0.46
CA GLU A 376 -13.36 27.36 1.41
C GLU A 376 -13.91 25.94 1.63
N ILE A 377 -14.14 25.18 0.56
CA ILE A 377 -14.65 23.80 0.62
C ILE A 377 -13.68 22.91 1.42
N LEU A 378 -12.40 22.90 1.04
CA LEU A 378 -11.41 22.05 1.69
C LEU A 378 -11.18 22.45 3.15
N SER A 379 -11.19 23.74 3.46
CA SER A 379 -11.07 24.21 4.85
C SER A 379 -12.22 23.71 5.71
N ALA A 380 -13.46 23.78 5.21
CA ALA A 380 -14.64 23.29 5.93
C ALA A 380 -14.60 21.76 6.18
N GLU A 381 -14.15 20.96 5.21
CA GLU A 381 -14.02 19.52 5.40
C GLU A 381 -12.89 19.19 6.41
N ILE A 382 -11.75 19.90 6.38
CA ILE A 382 -10.69 19.74 7.37
C ILE A 382 -11.18 20.07 8.77
N ASP A 383 -11.89 21.20 8.96
CA ASP A 383 -12.43 21.60 10.25
C ASP A 383 -13.39 20.55 10.81
N LYS A 384 -14.28 20.04 9.97
CA LYS A 384 -15.24 18.98 10.33
C LYS A 384 -14.52 17.69 10.79
N GLU A 385 -13.54 17.22 10.03
CA GLU A 385 -12.83 15.97 10.34
C GLU A 385 -11.86 16.14 11.54
N SER A 386 -11.28 17.34 11.74
CA SER A 386 -10.46 17.66 12.92
C SER A 386 -11.23 17.51 14.22
N LEU A 387 -12.50 17.90 14.24
CA LEU A 387 -13.37 17.68 15.41
C LEU A 387 -13.58 16.21 15.74
N LEU A 388 -13.57 15.33 14.73
CA LEU A 388 -13.68 13.88 14.94
C LEU A 388 -12.39 13.32 15.54
N VAL A 389 -11.23 13.75 15.06
CA VAL A 389 -9.91 13.34 15.59
C VAL A 389 -9.76 13.78 17.04
N GLU A 390 -10.10 15.01 17.39
CA GLU A 390 -10.07 15.51 18.77
C GLU A 390 -10.98 14.70 19.70
N ASN A 391 -12.22 14.42 19.28
CA ASN A 391 -13.16 13.63 20.06
C ASN A 391 -12.70 12.18 20.28
N ILE A 392 -12.03 11.57 19.32
CA ILE A 392 -11.45 10.22 19.45
C ILE A 392 -10.31 10.24 20.47
N SER A 393 -9.43 11.24 20.42
CA SER A 393 -8.31 11.41 21.37
C SER A 393 -8.77 11.65 22.80
N ASP A 394 -9.94 12.29 22.99
CA ASP A 394 -10.56 12.55 24.29
C ASP A 394 -11.32 11.34 24.88
N GLY A 395 -11.24 10.17 24.23
CA GLY A 395 -11.78 8.91 24.75
C GLY A 395 -13.23 8.63 24.40
N PHE A 396 -13.83 9.38 23.47
CA PHE A 396 -15.14 9.01 22.94
C PHE A 396 -15.04 7.75 22.08
N THR A 397 -15.80 6.72 22.45
CA THR A 397 -15.87 5.46 21.70
C THR A 397 -16.60 5.71 20.37
N VAL A 398 -15.87 5.69 19.27
CA VAL A 398 -16.45 5.65 17.94
C VAL A 398 -17.04 4.26 17.71
N CYS A 399 -18.25 4.17 17.17
CA CYS A 399 -18.86 2.88 16.80
C CYS A 399 -17.90 2.10 15.90
N SER A 400 -17.82 0.77 16.09
CA SER A 400 -16.91 -0.12 15.35
C SER A 400 -17.00 0.01 13.81
N SER A 401 -18.18 0.39 13.29
CA SER A 401 -18.41 0.69 11.88
C SER A 401 -17.75 1.98 11.40
N LEU A 402 -17.43 2.92 12.28
CA LEU A 402 -16.76 4.19 11.96
C LEU A 402 -15.23 4.10 12.10
N SER A 403 -14.70 3.08 12.78
CA SER A 403 -13.25 2.91 12.98
C SER A 403 -12.47 2.67 11.69
N ARG A 404 -13.13 2.21 10.61
CA ARG A 404 -12.51 2.03 9.27
C ARG A 404 -12.36 3.32 8.48
N SER A 405 -13.18 4.33 8.78
CA SER A 405 -13.23 5.61 8.06
C SER A 405 -12.91 6.80 8.94
N ALA A 406 -12.59 6.58 10.21
CA ALA A 406 -12.22 7.67 11.11
C ALA A 406 -10.91 8.31 10.64
N PRO A 407 -10.86 9.64 10.48
CA PRO A 407 -9.64 10.33 10.08
C PRO A 407 -8.57 10.19 11.15
N THR A 408 -7.30 10.19 10.71
CA THR A 408 -6.14 10.25 11.59
C THR A 408 -5.55 11.66 11.59
N GLN A 409 -4.68 11.98 12.57
CA GLN A 409 -3.96 13.25 12.55
C GLN A 409 -3.14 13.41 11.26
N SER A 410 -2.55 12.32 10.75
CA SER A 410 -1.81 12.33 9.49
C SER A 410 -2.69 12.72 8.29
N ASN A 411 -3.96 12.31 8.25
CA ASN A 411 -4.90 12.73 7.19
C ASN A 411 -5.18 14.24 7.28
N ILE A 412 -5.34 14.78 8.48
CA ILE A 412 -5.50 16.23 8.71
C ILE A 412 -4.26 16.98 8.23
N ASP A 413 -3.07 16.56 8.66
CA ASP A 413 -1.81 17.22 8.34
C ASP A 413 -1.54 17.22 6.82
N GLN A 414 -1.76 16.11 6.13
CA GLN A 414 -1.66 16.00 4.67
C GLN A 414 -2.62 16.96 3.97
N SER A 415 -3.86 17.02 4.44
CA SER A 415 -4.89 17.89 3.85
C SER A 415 -4.59 19.37 4.08
N LEU A 416 -4.06 19.74 5.25
CA LEU A 416 -3.60 21.09 5.55
C LEU A 416 -2.45 21.53 4.64
N ILE A 417 -1.52 20.64 4.30
CA ILE A 417 -0.45 20.92 3.34
C ILE A 417 -1.05 21.27 1.97
N MET A 418 -1.97 20.46 1.45
CA MET A 418 -2.63 20.71 0.16
C MET A 418 -3.48 22.00 0.18
N LEU A 419 -4.18 22.28 1.28
CA LEU A 419 -4.87 23.55 1.48
C LEU A 419 -3.91 24.76 1.45
N ASN A 420 -2.76 24.64 2.10
CA ASN A 420 -1.76 25.72 2.10
C ASN A 420 -1.11 25.88 0.72
N GLN A 421 -0.94 24.79 -0.04
CA GLN A 421 -0.52 24.87 -1.44
C GLN A 421 -1.55 25.61 -2.30
N LEU A 422 -2.86 25.37 -2.13
CA LEU A 422 -3.92 26.14 -2.83
C LEU A 422 -3.86 27.63 -2.48
N LYS A 423 -3.71 27.98 -1.20
CA LYS A 423 -3.53 29.36 -0.75
C LYS A 423 -2.29 30.01 -1.36
N ALA A 424 -1.18 29.26 -1.48
CA ALA A 424 0.04 29.74 -2.13
C ALA A 424 -0.16 29.97 -3.64
N LEU A 425 -0.88 29.08 -4.33
CA LEU A 425 -1.25 29.25 -5.74
C LEU A 425 -2.13 30.50 -5.96
N ASN A 426 -3.10 30.74 -5.08
CA ASN A 426 -3.93 31.95 -5.15
C ASN A 426 -3.09 33.22 -4.95
N GLY A 427 -2.26 33.27 -3.90
CA GLY A 427 -1.35 34.41 -3.66
C GLY A 427 -0.37 34.62 -4.82
N TRP A 428 0.06 33.56 -5.51
CA TRP A 428 0.89 33.63 -6.70
C TRP A 428 0.15 34.33 -7.84
N LEU A 429 -1.11 34.02 -8.10
CA LEU A 429 -1.93 34.71 -9.12
C LEU A 429 -2.13 36.18 -8.80
N GLU A 430 -2.33 36.51 -7.53
CA GLU A 430 -2.52 37.89 -7.04
C GLU A 430 -1.22 38.72 -6.99
N ASN A 431 -0.06 38.11 -7.27
CA ASN A 431 1.28 38.67 -7.14
C ASN A 431 1.62 39.09 -5.68
N ASP A 432 1.03 38.47 -4.67
CA ASP A 432 1.42 38.62 -3.27
C ASP A 432 2.70 37.83 -2.98
N VAL A 433 3.85 38.37 -3.43
CA VAL A 433 5.15 37.72 -3.39
C VAL A 433 5.56 37.33 -1.97
N LEU A 434 5.32 38.20 -0.99
CA LEU A 434 5.78 37.98 0.38
C LEU A 434 4.99 36.85 1.06
N ASN A 435 3.67 36.90 0.96
CA ASN A 435 2.80 35.90 1.57
C ASN A 435 2.95 34.54 0.90
N THR A 436 3.02 34.50 -0.44
CA THR A 436 3.27 33.27 -1.20
C THR A 436 4.58 32.58 -0.76
N GLU A 437 5.68 33.36 -0.67
CA GLU A 437 6.98 32.80 -0.27
C GLU A 437 6.95 32.27 1.16
N ASN A 438 6.40 33.02 2.12
CA ASN A 438 6.32 32.59 3.51
C ASN A 438 5.49 31.32 3.65
N LEU A 439 4.33 31.27 3.01
CA LEU A 439 3.43 30.14 3.06
C LEU A 439 4.07 28.88 2.47
N LEU A 440 4.74 28.97 1.32
CA LEU A 440 5.47 27.83 0.73
C LEU A 440 6.59 27.31 1.65
N LYS A 441 7.35 28.21 2.29
CA LYS A 441 8.40 27.82 3.25
C LYS A 441 7.84 27.11 4.48
N GLU A 442 6.76 27.63 5.05
CA GLU A 442 6.10 27.03 6.20
C GLU A 442 5.50 25.67 5.83
N THR A 443 4.90 25.55 4.65
CA THR A 443 4.31 24.30 4.16
C THR A 443 5.37 23.25 3.88
N ILE A 444 6.57 23.62 3.38
CA ILE A 444 7.71 22.70 3.25
C ILE A 444 8.09 22.10 4.62
N LEU A 445 8.16 22.91 5.67
CA LEU A 445 8.47 22.43 7.01
C LEU A 445 7.40 21.46 7.54
N GLN A 446 6.13 21.73 7.25
CA GLN A 446 5.02 20.83 7.60
C GLN A 446 5.16 19.50 6.85
N GLU A 447 5.42 19.53 5.54
CA GLU A 447 5.58 18.31 4.73
C GLU A 447 6.82 17.49 5.15
N GLN A 448 7.91 18.15 5.53
CA GLN A 448 9.12 17.46 6.04
C GLN A 448 8.87 16.72 7.36
N ASN A 449 7.93 17.19 8.18
CA ASN A 449 7.53 16.53 9.43
C ASN A 449 6.62 15.33 9.21
N LEU A 450 6.03 15.17 8.03
CA LEU A 450 5.28 13.94 7.70
C LEU A 450 6.23 12.75 7.59
N SER A 451 5.78 11.63 8.11
CA SER A 451 6.44 10.35 7.83
C SER A 451 6.49 10.09 6.33
N TYR A 452 7.52 9.37 5.90
CA TYR A 452 7.62 8.96 4.50
C TYR A 452 6.44 8.08 4.12
N SER A 453 5.77 8.45 3.03
CA SER A 453 4.72 7.67 2.40
C SER A 453 5.29 7.00 1.16
N TYR A 454 5.35 5.67 1.15
CA TYR A 454 5.85 4.92 0.01
C TYR A 454 4.87 4.98 -1.17
N GLY A 455 5.41 4.94 -2.40
CA GLY A 455 4.63 4.90 -3.64
C GLY A 455 4.48 6.25 -4.33
N PRO A 456 3.44 6.40 -5.16
CA PRO A 456 3.08 7.69 -5.73
C PRO A 456 2.86 8.71 -4.61
N PRO A 457 3.40 9.95 -4.73
CA PRO A 457 3.34 10.92 -3.64
C PRO A 457 1.90 11.24 -3.23
N VAL A 458 1.60 11.18 -1.92
CA VAL A 458 0.29 11.62 -1.38
C VAL A 458 0.13 13.12 -1.61
N ILE A 459 1.17 13.91 -1.35
CA ILE A 459 1.25 15.30 -1.80
C ILE A 459 1.73 15.26 -3.26
N GLN A 460 0.76 15.17 -4.21
CA GLN A 460 1.03 14.88 -5.62
C GLN A 460 2.02 15.85 -6.26
N LYS A 461 2.00 17.12 -5.84
CA LYS A 461 3.02 18.12 -6.15
C LYS A 461 3.81 18.44 -4.88
N PRO A 462 5.00 17.85 -4.64
CA PRO A 462 5.81 18.15 -3.46
C PRO A 462 5.99 19.67 -3.28
N THR A 463 5.81 20.17 -2.06
CA THR A 463 5.83 21.63 -1.82
C THR A 463 7.18 22.26 -2.16
N SER A 464 8.28 21.55 -1.95
CA SER A 464 9.62 22.01 -2.37
C SER A 464 9.72 22.16 -3.89
N GLU A 465 9.10 21.26 -4.66
CA GLU A 465 9.02 21.35 -6.12
C GLU A 465 8.11 22.51 -6.56
N LEU A 466 6.96 22.69 -5.92
CA LEU A 466 6.07 23.85 -6.18
C LEU A 466 6.78 25.18 -5.87
N TYR A 467 7.53 25.24 -4.75
CA TYR A 467 8.31 26.42 -4.41
C TYR A 467 9.43 26.67 -5.42
N ALA A 468 10.08 25.65 -5.91
CA ALA A 468 11.10 25.77 -6.96
C ALA A 468 10.51 26.32 -8.26
N ASP A 469 9.30 25.87 -8.67
CA ASP A 469 8.59 26.41 -9.82
C ASP A 469 8.30 27.92 -9.64
N TRP A 470 7.84 28.33 -8.46
CA TRP A 470 7.62 29.73 -8.14
C TRP A 470 8.93 30.54 -8.19
N LEU A 471 10.03 30.04 -7.62
CA LEU A 471 11.34 30.68 -7.61
C LEU A 471 11.89 30.91 -9.03
N ILE A 472 11.62 30.00 -9.97
CA ILE A 472 11.96 30.22 -11.39
C ILE A 472 11.28 31.48 -11.92
N THR A 473 10.01 31.73 -11.60
CA THR A 473 9.30 32.92 -12.05
C THR A 473 9.85 34.20 -11.42
N GLN A 474 10.41 34.09 -10.21
CA GLN A 474 11.10 35.18 -9.52
C GLN A 474 12.56 35.35 -9.99
N LYS A 475 13.01 34.57 -10.97
CA LYS A 475 14.40 34.55 -11.49
C LYS A 475 15.45 34.18 -10.43
N ARG A 476 15.04 33.48 -9.37
CA ARG A 476 15.89 33.01 -8.26
C ARG A 476 16.38 31.58 -8.52
N TYR A 477 17.10 31.41 -9.63
CA TYR A 477 17.43 30.09 -10.20
C TYR A 477 18.26 29.21 -9.28
N SER A 478 19.23 29.78 -8.53
CA SER A 478 20.08 28.99 -7.60
C SER A 478 19.25 28.41 -6.46
N GLU A 479 18.27 29.16 -5.97
CA GLU A 479 17.37 28.69 -4.91
C GLU A 479 16.38 27.65 -5.45
N ALA A 480 15.91 27.82 -6.69
CA ALA A 480 15.07 26.81 -7.35
C ALA A 480 15.81 25.47 -7.47
N ILE A 481 17.09 25.48 -7.91
CA ILE A 481 17.92 24.27 -7.99
C ILE A 481 18.03 23.60 -6.61
N TYR A 482 18.24 24.39 -5.54
CA TYR A 482 18.29 23.86 -4.18
C TYR A 482 16.98 23.14 -3.80
N GLN A 483 15.83 23.74 -4.08
CA GLN A 483 14.53 23.15 -3.73
C GLN A 483 14.21 21.88 -4.52
N TYR A 484 14.47 21.87 -5.83
CA TYR A 484 14.35 20.64 -6.61
C TYR A 484 15.30 19.53 -6.13
N THR A 485 16.53 19.89 -5.71
CA THR A 485 17.47 18.92 -5.13
C THR A 485 16.94 18.36 -3.82
N ALA A 486 16.35 19.20 -2.96
CA ALA A 486 15.71 18.76 -1.72
C ALA A 486 14.53 17.81 -1.99
N THR A 487 13.75 18.02 -3.07
CA THR A 487 12.72 17.06 -3.48
C THR A 487 13.30 15.67 -3.76
N LEU A 488 14.47 15.59 -4.40
CA LEU A 488 15.11 14.31 -4.76
C LEU A 488 15.58 13.50 -3.54
N GLU A 489 15.74 14.11 -2.37
CA GLU A 489 16.10 13.39 -1.13
C GLU A 489 14.99 12.41 -0.69
N ARG A 490 13.71 12.76 -0.96
CA ARG A 490 12.53 11.93 -0.63
C ARG A 490 11.89 11.27 -1.86
N ALA A 491 12.21 11.73 -3.06
CA ALA A 491 11.67 11.23 -4.33
C ALA A 491 12.82 10.99 -5.32
N THR A 492 13.60 9.96 -5.07
CA THR A 492 14.82 9.61 -5.83
C THR A 492 14.50 9.50 -7.33
N ASN A 493 15.29 10.16 -8.16
CA ASN A 493 15.14 10.17 -9.63
C ASN A 493 13.77 10.66 -10.13
N ARG A 494 13.05 11.48 -9.35
CA ARG A 494 11.78 12.08 -9.77
C ARG A 494 12.01 12.98 -11.01
N ARG A 495 11.33 12.66 -12.11
CA ARG A 495 11.52 13.28 -13.42
C ARG A 495 11.31 14.80 -13.38
N LEU A 496 10.21 15.29 -12.80
CA LEU A 496 9.92 16.74 -12.78
C LEU A 496 10.98 17.55 -12.02
N ALA A 497 11.51 17.00 -10.92
CA ALA A 497 12.58 17.66 -10.18
C ALA A 497 13.89 17.71 -10.99
N LEU A 498 14.24 16.64 -11.70
CA LEU A 498 15.42 16.59 -12.56
C LEU A 498 15.31 17.57 -13.74
N GLU A 499 14.15 17.60 -14.42
CA GLU A 499 13.85 18.55 -15.50
C GLU A 499 13.87 20.01 -15.00
N GLY A 500 13.36 20.23 -13.77
CA GLY A 500 13.38 21.54 -13.11
C GLY A 500 14.80 22.04 -12.84
N ILE A 501 15.69 21.18 -12.35
CA ILE A 501 17.12 21.48 -12.15
C ILE A 501 17.78 21.86 -13.48
N GLU A 502 17.54 21.08 -14.55
CA GLU A 502 18.09 21.36 -15.87
C GLU A 502 17.61 22.71 -16.40
N LYS A 503 16.30 22.99 -16.31
CA LYS A 503 15.67 24.26 -16.70
C LYS A 503 16.25 25.45 -15.95
N ALA A 504 16.31 25.37 -14.62
CA ALA A 504 16.84 26.45 -13.78
C ALA A 504 18.33 26.71 -14.06
N THR A 505 19.12 25.66 -14.30
CA THR A 505 20.53 25.77 -14.67
C THR A 505 20.72 26.49 -16.00
N LYS A 506 19.95 26.13 -17.03
CA LYS A 506 20.00 26.81 -18.35
C LYS A 506 19.66 28.29 -18.23
N LEU A 507 18.59 28.63 -17.48
CA LEU A 507 18.17 30.02 -17.28
C LEU A 507 19.19 30.84 -16.49
N SER A 508 19.85 30.24 -15.49
CA SER A 508 20.92 30.90 -14.71
C SER A 508 22.14 31.28 -15.56
N VAL A 509 22.50 30.45 -16.55
CA VAL A 509 23.61 30.72 -17.48
C VAL A 509 23.22 31.81 -18.45
N GLN A 510 22.01 31.78 -19.02
CA GLN A 510 21.52 32.81 -19.96
C GLN A 510 21.46 34.19 -19.33
N GLY A 511 20.92 34.31 -18.12
CA GLY A 511 20.85 35.58 -17.38
C GLY A 511 22.22 36.18 -17.06
N LYS A 512 23.30 35.36 -16.97
CA LYS A 512 24.68 35.85 -16.79
C LYS A 512 25.34 36.36 -18.08
N MET A 513 24.83 35.97 -19.27
CA MET A 513 25.36 36.43 -20.57
C MET A 513 24.71 37.73 -21.02
N GLU A 514 23.60 38.15 -20.44
CA GLU A 514 22.86 39.38 -20.74
C GLU A 514 23.28 40.58 -19.86
N ILE A 515 24.14 40.37 -18.87
CA ILE A 515 24.74 41.39 -18.00
C ILE A 515 26.18 41.65 -18.42
#